data_33477c3820b63a6136fb61a5b0b2739b
#
_entry.id   33477c3820b63a6136fb61a5b0b2739b
#
_cell.length_a   1.000
_cell.length_b   1.000
_cell.length_c   1.000
_cell.angle_alpha   90.00
_cell.angle_beta   90.00
_cell.angle_gamma   90.00
#
_symmetry.space_group_name_H-M   'P 1'
#
loop_
_entity.id
_entity.type
_entity.pdbx_description
1 polymer ?
#
loop_
_entity_poly.entity_id
_entity_poly.type
_entity_poly.pdbx_seq_one_letter_code
_entity_poly.pdbx_strand_id
1 'polypeptide(L)' 'LNDFGKAVREALKAGGCWFHRHGNGDHDIWCSPHTKRPITVDGKIKSRHTANGIMKQAGLPHRF' A
#
# COMPACT_ATOMS: atom_id res chain seq x y z
N LEU A 1 17.94 -7.27 1.32
CA LEU A 1 17.20 -6.09 1.60
C LEU A 1 15.72 -6.37 1.51
N ASN A 2 15.04 -6.16 2.62
CA ASN A 2 13.68 -6.62 2.80
C ASN A 2 12.69 -5.47 2.92
N ASP A 3 12.89 -4.46 2.08
CA ASP A 3 11.96 -3.33 2.04
C ASP A 3 10.98 -3.56 0.90
N PHE A 4 9.73 -3.79 1.25
CA PHE A 4 8.66 -4.03 0.29
C PHE A 4 7.98 -2.73 -0.15
N GLY A 5 8.43 -1.58 0.33
CA GLY A 5 7.75 -0.31 0.08
C GLY A 5 7.57 -0.01 -1.40
N LYS A 6 8.65 -0.13 -2.18
CA LYS A 6 8.59 0.11 -3.62
C LYS A 6 7.68 -0.88 -4.31
N ALA A 7 7.83 -2.17 -3.98
CA ALA A 7 7.01 -3.22 -4.59
C ALA A 7 5.53 -3.05 -4.25
N VAL A 8 5.22 -2.65 -3.02
CA VAL A 8 3.84 -2.39 -2.61
C VAL A 8 3.26 -1.23 -3.41
N ARG A 9 4.01 -0.13 -3.54
CA ARG A 9 3.53 1.03 -4.29
C ARG A 9 3.30 0.69 -5.76
N GLU A 10 4.19 -0.08 -6.36
CA GLU A 10 4.02 -0.53 -7.73
C GLU A 10 2.80 -1.44 -7.88
N ALA A 11 2.60 -2.34 -6.93
CA ALA A 11 1.44 -3.23 -6.95
C ALA A 11 0.13 -2.45 -6.79
N LEU A 12 0.12 -1.42 -5.93
CA LEU A 12 -1.03 -0.56 -5.78
C LEU A 12 -1.36 0.16 -7.08
N LYS A 13 -0.36 0.72 -7.74
CA LYS A 13 -0.55 1.40 -9.03
C LYS A 13 -1.08 0.43 -10.08
N ALA A 14 -0.52 -0.77 -10.13
CA ALA A 14 -0.97 -1.79 -11.07
C ALA A 14 -2.43 -2.19 -10.81
N GLY A 15 -2.87 -2.12 -9.56
CA GLY A 15 -4.26 -2.40 -9.19
C GLY A 15 -5.22 -1.22 -9.36
N GLY A 16 -4.74 -0.09 -9.88
CA GLY A 16 -5.57 1.09 -10.11
C GLY A 16 -5.63 2.05 -8.94
N CYS A 17 -4.84 1.82 -7.90
CA CYS A 17 -4.77 2.72 -6.76
C CYS A 17 -3.89 3.93 -7.07
N TRP A 18 -4.09 5.00 -6.31
CA TRP A 18 -3.31 6.22 -6.54
C TRP A 18 -2.95 6.88 -5.21
N PHE A 19 -1.87 7.63 -5.24
CA PHE A 19 -1.42 8.43 -4.11
C PHE A 19 -2.43 9.56 -3.87
N HIS A 20 -2.84 9.73 -2.62
CA HIS A 20 -3.77 10.79 -2.27
C HIS A 20 -3.06 11.96 -1.56
N ARG A 21 -2.35 11.68 -0.48
CA ARG A 21 -1.64 12.71 0.28
C ARG A 21 -0.64 12.07 1.23
N HIS A 22 0.23 12.89 1.79
CA HIS A 22 1.09 12.44 2.88
C HIS A 22 0.29 12.37 4.17
N GLY A 23 0.51 11.30 4.94
CA GLY A 23 -0.05 11.17 6.27
C GLY A 23 0.94 11.66 7.32
N ASN A 24 0.77 11.20 8.55
CA ASN A 24 1.67 11.55 9.63
C ASN A 24 3.01 10.85 9.46
N GLY A 25 4.10 11.58 9.78
CA GLY A 25 5.44 11.03 9.67
C GLY A 25 5.77 10.65 8.23
N ASP A 26 6.26 9.45 8.02
CA ASP A 26 6.61 8.94 6.70
C ASP A 26 5.52 8.05 6.08
N HIS A 27 4.30 8.14 6.61
CA HIS A 27 3.17 7.40 6.05
C HIS A 27 2.57 8.16 4.87
N ASP A 28 2.18 7.43 3.84
CA ASP A 28 1.44 7.97 2.71
C ASP A 28 0.01 7.44 2.74
N ILE A 29 -0.92 8.25 2.28
CA ILE A 29 -2.31 7.85 2.17
C ILE A 29 -2.63 7.64 0.69
N TRP A 30 -3.10 6.45 0.37
CA TRP A 30 -3.47 6.06 -0.98
C TRP A 30 -4.95 5.76 -1.04
N CYS A 31 -5.51 5.83 -2.23
CA CYS A 31 -6.90 5.47 -2.48
C CYS A 31 -6.97 4.32 -3.47
N SER A 32 -8.01 3.52 -3.32
CA SER A 32 -8.25 2.38 -4.20
C SER A 32 -9.63 2.49 -4.82
N PRO A 33 -9.77 2.14 -6.11
CA PRO A 33 -11.10 2.08 -6.74
C PRO A 33 -11.92 0.89 -6.23
N HIS A 34 -11.29 -0.06 -5.54
CA HIS A 34 -11.94 -1.28 -5.07
C HIS A 34 -12.51 -1.14 -3.67
N THR A 35 -12.08 -0.13 -2.92
CA THR A 35 -12.57 0.10 -1.56
C THR A 35 -12.83 1.58 -1.38
N LYS A 36 -13.66 1.91 -0.39
CA LYS A 36 -13.97 3.31 -0.08
C LYS A 36 -13.09 3.87 1.03
N ARG A 37 -12.22 3.05 1.59
CA ARG A 37 -11.38 3.46 2.71
C ARG A 37 -10.00 3.85 2.22
N PRO A 38 -9.38 4.87 2.83
CA PRO A 38 -8.00 5.21 2.52
C PRO A 38 -7.07 4.10 2.98
N ILE A 39 -5.95 3.96 2.28
CA ILE A 39 -4.93 2.98 2.58
C ILE A 39 -3.73 3.70 3.16
N THR A 40 -3.28 3.29 4.35
CA THR A 40 -2.07 3.84 4.94
C THR A 40 -0.88 2.98 4.49
N VAL A 41 0.08 3.60 3.82
CA VAL A 41 1.28 2.94 3.35
C VAL A 41 2.47 3.49 4.11
N ASP A 42 3.14 2.63 4.87
CA ASP A 42 4.31 3.03 5.65
C ASP A 42 5.46 3.41 4.73
N GLY A 43 6.31 4.32 5.19
CA GLY A 43 7.51 4.71 4.45
C GLY A 43 8.47 3.54 4.29
N LYS A 44 8.51 2.65 5.27
CA LYS A 44 9.34 1.45 5.21
C LYS A 44 8.48 0.23 5.53
N ILE A 45 8.44 -0.73 4.63
CA ILE A 45 7.67 -1.96 4.81
C ILE A 45 8.66 -3.12 4.80
N LYS A 46 8.97 -3.62 5.99
CA LYS A 46 9.99 -4.66 6.16
C LYS A 46 9.40 -6.05 6.27
N SER A 47 8.10 -6.18 6.37
CA SER A 47 7.43 -7.45 6.56
C SER A 47 6.46 -7.70 5.42
N ARG A 48 6.49 -8.92 4.86
CA ARG A 48 5.50 -9.29 3.85
C ARG A 48 4.09 -9.36 4.43
N HIS A 49 3.96 -9.60 5.73
CA HIS A 49 2.63 -9.55 6.37
C HIS A 49 2.04 -8.15 6.27
N THR A 50 2.85 -7.14 6.54
CA THR A 50 2.41 -5.75 6.40
C THR A 50 2.09 -5.44 4.94
N ALA A 51 2.94 -5.89 4.02
CA ALA A 51 2.71 -5.67 2.59
C ALA A 51 1.40 -6.32 2.12
N ASN A 52 1.16 -7.56 2.52
CA ASN A 52 -0.08 -8.26 2.16
C ASN A 52 -1.30 -7.62 2.84
N GLY A 53 -1.13 -7.10 4.05
CA GLY A 53 -2.20 -6.37 4.73
C GLY A 53 -2.61 -5.13 3.95
N ILE A 54 -1.65 -4.42 3.38
CA ILE A 54 -1.92 -3.26 2.54
C ILE A 54 -2.66 -3.69 1.27
N MET A 55 -2.25 -4.79 0.65
CA MET A 55 -2.95 -5.33 -0.51
C MET A 55 -4.41 -5.65 -0.16
N LYS A 56 -4.63 -6.27 0.98
CA LYS A 56 -5.98 -6.62 1.44
C LYS A 56 -6.82 -5.36 1.65
N GLN A 57 -6.26 -4.33 2.27
CA GLN A 57 -6.97 -3.07 2.45
C GLN A 57 -7.34 -2.43 1.12
N ALA A 58 -6.52 -2.63 0.11
CA ALA A 58 -6.77 -2.08 -1.22
C ALA A 58 -7.74 -2.92 -2.04
N GLY A 59 -8.20 -4.06 -1.52
CA GLY A 59 -9.06 -4.97 -2.26
C GLY A 59 -8.32 -5.76 -3.33
N LEU A 60 -7.01 -5.90 -3.18
CA LEU A 60 -6.16 -6.61 -4.12
C LEU A 60 -5.75 -7.97 -3.57
N PRO A 61 -5.42 -8.94 -4.42
CA PRO A 61 -4.94 -10.24 -3.95
C PRO A 61 -3.57 -10.12 -3.30
N HIS A 62 -3.26 -11.03 -2.39
CA HIS A 62 -1.95 -11.10 -1.77
C HIS A 62 -0.90 -11.39 -2.84
N ARG A 63 0.23 -10.71 -2.74
CA ARG A 63 1.27 -10.71 -3.76
C ARG A 63 2.65 -11.08 -3.22
N PHE A 64 2.81 -11.01 -1.91
CA PHE A 64 4.12 -11.14 -1.27
C PHE A 64 4.23 -12.36 -0.39
#